data_cac2237f6daeb2295a8bd75c41ae9736
#
_entry.id   cac2237f6daeb2295a8bd75c41ae9736
#
_cell.length_a   1.000
_cell.length_b   1.000
_cell.length_c   1.000
_cell.angle_alpha   90.00
_cell.angle_beta   90.00
_cell.angle_gamma   90.00
#
_symmetry.space_group_name_H-M   'P 1'
#
loop_
_entity.id
_entity.type
_entity.pdbx_description
1 polymer ?
#
loop_
_entity_poly.entity_id
_entity_poly.type
_entity_poly.pdbx_seq_one_letter_code
_entity_poly.pdbx_strand_id
1 'polypeptide(L)'
;MRIVIAEDSVLLREGLTRLLAEAGHDVVAAAGDGEEFLRAVGQHEPDAVVVDVRMPPTFTDEGLRAALVVRSRWPGVGVLVLSQYVEERYATELLSGRPHGVGYLLKDRVADLAEFLDALDRVAAGGSALDPEVVAQLLARSSQPLVSLTAREREVLGLMAEGRSNAAIAAALVIGGGAVEKHINSIFAKLGLPPADRDHRRVLAVLHYLGAGLQ
;
A
#
# COMPACT_ATOMS: atom_id res chain seq x y z
N MET A 1 -20.51 -2.67 -16.24
CA MET A 1 -20.30 -1.72 -15.12
C MET A 1 -19.80 -0.40 -15.65
N ARG A 2 -19.98 0.68 -14.87
CA ARG A 2 -19.51 2.04 -15.18
C ARG A 2 -18.11 2.22 -14.63
N ILE A 3 -17.19 2.68 -15.49
CA ILE A 3 -15.76 2.77 -15.14
C ILE A 3 -15.25 4.18 -15.44
N VAL A 4 -14.39 4.69 -14.56
CA VAL A 4 -13.57 5.88 -14.81
C VAL A 4 -12.10 5.45 -14.89
N ILE A 5 -11.37 5.95 -15.89
CA ILE A 5 -9.94 5.67 -16.10
C ILE A 5 -9.14 6.91 -15.76
N ALA A 6 -8.00 6.74 -15.10
CA ALA A 6 -6.97 7.75 -14.90
C ALA A 6 -5.63 7.22 -15.46
N GLU A 7 -5.17 7.79 -16.57
CA GLU A 7 -3.95 7.37 -17.27
C GLU A 7 -3.44 8.57 -18.08
N ASP A 8 -2.20 8.96 -17.88
CA ASP A 8 -1.62 10.13 -18.57
C ASP A 8 -1.23 9.82 -20.02
N SER A 9 -0.81 8.59 -20.31
CA SER A 9 -0.49 8.14 -21.65
C SER A 9 -1.75 8.06 -22.51
N VAL A 10 -1.87 8.96 -23.48
CA VAL A 10 -3.01 9.01 -24.41
C VAL A 10 -3.23 7.66 -25.09
N LEU A 11 -2.14 7.00 -25.54
CA LEU A 11 -2.24 5.72 -26.26
C LEU A 11 -2.81 4.62 -25.35
N LEU A 12 -2.31 4.53 -24.12
CA LEU A 12 -2.77 3.51 -23.16
C LEU A 12 -4.19 3.81 -22.70
N ARG A 13 -4.52 5.07 -22.43
CA ARG A 13 -5.87 5.51 -22.05
C ARG A 13 -6.92 5.14 -23.12
N GLU A 14 -6.64 5.45 -24.39
CA GLU A 14 -7.50 5.08 -25.51
C GLU A 14 -7.59 3.55 -25.70
N GLY A 15 -6.46 2.85 -25.53
CA GLY A 15 -6.40 1.39 -25.58
C GLY A 15 -7.29 0.75 -24.51
N LEU A 16 -7.15 1.17 -23.25
CA LEU A 16 -7.97 0.69 -22.14
C LEU A 16 -9.45 1.01 -22.34
N THR A 17 -9.77 2.21 -22.83
CA THR A 17 -11.16 2.62 -23.13
C THR A 17 -11.81 1.69 -24.13
N ARG A 18 -11.14 1.39 -25.25
CA ARG A 18 -11.64 0.46 -26.27
C ARG A 18 -11.78 -0.96 -25.76
N LEU A 19 -10.74 -1.45 -25.07
CA LEU A 19 -10.69 -2.78 -24.51
C LEU A 19 -11.85 -3.03 -23.54
N LEU A 20 -12.10 -2.09 -22.63
CA LEU A 20 -13.19 -2.17 -21.67
C LEU A 20 -14.57 -2.08 -22.35
N ALA A 21 -14.72 -1.23 -23.37
CA ALA A 21 -15.95 -1.13 -24.15
C ALA A 21 -16.25 -2.42 -24.93
N GLU A 22 -15.24 -3.05 -25.54
CA GLU A 22 -15.37 -4.35 -26.22
C GLU A 22 -15.74 -5.47 -25.25
N ALA A 23 -15.30 -5.38 -23.99
CA ALA A 23 -15.68 -6.30 -22.90
C ALA A 23 -17.09 -6.02 -22.33
N GLY A 24 -17.82 -5.01 -22.86
CA GLY A 24 -19.19 -4.69 -22.44
C GLY A 24 -19.28 -3.77 -21.23
N HIS A 25 -18.18 -3.09 -20.85
CA HIS A 25 -18.18 -2.08 -19.80
C HIS A 25 -18.42 -0.68 -20.39
N ASP A 26 -18.95 0.22 -19.56
CA ASP A 26 -19.20 1.62 -19.93
C ASP A 26 -18.12 2.52 -19.31
N VAL A 27 -17.18 2.97 -20.13
CA VAL A 27 -16.16 3.95 -19.70
C VAL A 27 -16.78 5.35 -19.73
N VAL A 28 -17.27 5.80 -18.59
CA VAL A 28 -18.03 7.05 -18.46
C VAL A 28 -17.14 8.29 -18.45
N ALA A 29 -15.86 8.16 -18.13
CA ALA A 29 -14.86 9.21 -18.26
C ALA A 29 -13.44 8.63 -18.29
N ALA A 30 -12.52 9.37 -18.94
CA ALA A 30 -11.10 9.05 -18.98
C ALA A 30 -10.29 10.34 -18.78
N ALA A 31 -9.50 10.38 -17.72
CA ALA A 31 -8.74 11.54 -17.23
C ALA A 31 -7.24 11.36 -17.45
N GLY A 32 -6.53 12.46 -17.68
CA GLY A 32 -5.08 12.49 -17.86
C GLY A 32 -4.30 12.89 -16.60
N ASP A 33 -4.99 13.33 -15.55
CA ASP A 33 -4.40 13.73 -14.28
C ASP A 33 -5.31 13.42 -13.08
N GLY A 34 -4.76 13.52 -11.87
CA GLY A 34 -5.47 13.16 -10.65
C GLY A 34 -6.62 14.12 -10.28
N GLU A 35 -6.55 15.38 -10.66
CA GLU A 35 -7.60 16.35 -10.36
C GLU A 35 -8.82 16.14 -11.26
N GLU A 36 -8.59 15.98 -12.56
CA GLU A 36 -9.63 15.62 -13.53
C GLU A 36 -10.30 14.29 -13.16
N PHE A 37 -9.48 13.31 -12.78
CA PHE A 37 -9.96 12.00 -12.33
C PHE A 37 -10.91 12.12 -11.12
N LEU A 38 -10.51 12.82 -10.05
CA LEU A 38 -11.36 12.99 -8.87
C LEU A 38 -12.66 13.72 -9.17
N ARG A 39 -12.64 14.72 -10.08
CA ARG A 39 -13.85 15.38 -10.57
C ARG A 39 -14.77 14.41 -11.30
N ALA A 40 -14.20 13.59 -12.19
CA ALA A 40 -14.95 12.59 -12.95
C ALA A 40 -15.60 11.54 -12.04
N VAL A 41 -14.88 11.03 -11.03
CA VAL A 41 -15.45 10.09 -10.05
C VAL A 41 -16.63 10.71 -9.30
N GLY A 42 -16.50 11.94 -8.82
CA GLY A 42 -17.58 12.64 -8.11
C GLY A 42 -18.80 12.96 -8.98
N GLN A 43 -18.60 13.15 -10.30
CA GLN A 43 -19.66 13.45 -11.24
C GLN A 43 -20.40 12.21 -11.73
N HIS A 44 -19.67 11.10 -11.94
CA HIS A 44 -20.21 9.91 -12.60
C HIS A 44 -20.56 8.79 -11.63
N GLU A 45 -20.07 8.80 -10.41
CA GLU A 45 -20.27 7.75 -9.39
C GLU A 45 -20.09 6.35 -10.00
N PRO A 46 -18.88 5.99 -10.48
CA PRO A 46 -18.64 4.72 -11.17
C PRO A 46 -18.70 3.53 -10.22
N ASP A 47 -18.87 2.32 -10.76
CA ASP A 47 -18.76 1.07 -10.02
C ASP A 47 -17.31 0.74 -9.69
N ALA A 48 -16.39 1.08 -10.62
CA ALA A 48 -14.96 0.88 -10.43
C ALA A 48 -14.13 1.97 -11.13
N VAL A 49 -12.89 2.10 -10.70
CA VAL A 49 -11.89 2.96 -11.34
C VAL A 49 -10.63 2.18 -11.66
N VAL A 50 -9.98 2.53 -12.77
CA VAL A 50 -8.66 2.06 -13.19
C VAL A 50 -7.71 3.25 -13.14
N VAL A 51 -6.63 3.16 -12.35
CA VAL A 51 -5.78 4.32 -12.05
C VAL A 51 -4.32 3.97 -12.23
N ASP A 52 -3.61 4.72 -13.08
CA ASP A 52 -2.14 4.71 -13.11
C ASP A 52 -1.57 5.39 -11.85
N VAL A 53 -0.48 4.84 -11.32
CA VAL A 53 0.21 5.43 -10.16
C VAL A 53 0.82 6.78 -10.50
N ARG A 54 1.51 6.86 -11.64
CA ARG A 54 2.33 8.01 -12.02
C ARG A 54 1.62 8.90 -13.04
N MET A 55 1.17 10.05 -12.60
CA MET A 55 0.48 11.03 -13.45
C MET A 55 1.05 12.44 -13.23
N PRO A 56 0.76 13.40 -14.11
CA PRO A 56 1.12 14.79 -13.89
C PRO A 56 0.61 15.33 -12.53
N PRO A 57 1.27 16.33 -11.92
CA PRO A 57 2.38 17.12 -12.50
C PRO A 57 3.78 16.56 -12.24
N THR A 58 3.99 15.70 -11.24
CA THR A 58 5.34 15.28 -10.84
C THR A 58 5.71 13.87 -11.33
N PHE A 59 4.74 13.10 -11.81
CA PHE A 59 4.89 11.72 -12.28
C PHE A 59 5.48 10.79 -11.21
N THR A 60 5.08 10.97 -9.96
CA THR A 60 5.53 10.17 -8.83
C THR A 60 4.44 9.27 -8.28
N ASP A 61 3.45 9.84 -7.59
CA ASP A 61 2.41 9.09 -6.85
C ASP A 61 1.02 9.73 -6.92
N GLU A 62 0.80 10.64 -7.87
CA GLU A 62 -0.44 11.42 -7.97
C GLU A 62 -1.68 10.54 -8.11
N GLY A 63 -1.59 9.52 -8.97
CA GLY A 63 -2.71 8.60 -9.17
C GLY A 63 -3.01 7.78 -7.93
N LEU A 64 -1.98 7.35 -7.22
CA LEU A 64 -2.19 6.63 -5.97
C LEU A 64 -2.84 7.52 -4.90
N ARG A 65 -2.39 8.76 -4.74
CA ARG A 65 -3.02 9.72 -3.83
C ARG A 65 -4.49 9.93 -4.18
N ALA A 66 -4.78 10.06 -5.48
CA ALA A 66 -6.15 10.16 -5.95
C ALA A 66 -6.95 8.88 -5.65
N ALA A 67 -6.37 7.69 -5.85
CA ALA A 67 -6.97 6.41 -5.48
C ALA A 67 -7.32 6.32 -3.98
N LEU A 68 -6.42 6.77 -3.11
CA LEU A 68 -6.67 6.83 -1.65
C LEU A 68 -7.82 7.79 -1.30
N VAL A 69 -7.92 8.93 -1.99
CA VAL A 69 -9.05 9.85 -1.84
C VAL A 69 -10.35 9.19 -2.29
N VAL A 70 -10.37 8.46 -3.42
CA VAL A 70 -11.54 7.71 -3.89
C VAL A 70 -11.99 6.71 -2.83
N ARG A 71 -11.08 5.90 -2.30
CA ARG A 71 -11.38 4.91 -1.26
C ARG A 71 -11.96 5.52 0.02
N SER A 72 -11.51 6.72 0.38
CA SER A 72 -11.99 7.43 1.56
C SER A 72 -13.36 8.07 1.34
N ARG A 73 -13.58 8.72 0.19
CA ARG A 73 -14.79 9.48 -0.10
C ARG A 73 -15.93 8.65 -0.67
N TRP A 74 -15.60 7.65 -1.49
CA TRP A 74 -16.56 6.76 -2.17
C TRP A 74 -16.23 5.29 -1.88
N PRO A 75 -16.46 4.81 -0.65
CA PRO A 75 -16.03 3.48 -0.20
C PRO A 75 -16.72 2.31 -0.93
N GLY A 76 -17.75 2.59 -1.72
CA GLY A 76 -18.42 1.61 -2.58
C GLY A 76 -17.80 1.46 -3.96
N VAL A 77 -16.86 2.35 -4.35
CA VAL A 77 -16.20 2.31 -5.65
C VAL A 77 -15.00 1.37 -5.58
N GLY A 78 -14.93 0.39 -6.48
CA GLY A 78 -13.77 -0.49 -6.62
C GLY A 78 -12.57 0.26 -7.21
N VAL A 79 -11.38 0.06 -6.66
CA VAL A 79 -10.15 0.77 -7.10
C VAL A 79 -9.13 -0.23 -7.58
N LEU A 80 -8.86 -0.27 -8.88
CA LEU A 80 -7.80 -1.05 -9.50
C LEU A 80 -6.64 -0.12 -9.91
N VAL A 81 -5.52 -0.26 -9.22
CA VAL A 81 -4.31 0.51 -9.50
C VAL A 81 -3.46 -0.27 -10.51
N LEU A 82 -2.98 0.41 -11.54
CA LEU A 82 -1.99 -0.08 -12.49
C LEU A 82 -0.64 0.60 -12.24
N SER A 83 0.43 -0.17 -12.22
CA SER A 83 1.78 0.35 -12.02
C SER A 83 2.78 -0.31 -12.96
N GLN A 84 3.78 0.43 -13.40
CA GLN A 84 4.88 -0.14 -14.19
C GLN A 84 5.84 -0.96 -13.34
N TYR A 85 5.93 -0.65 -12.04
CA TYR A 85 6.84 -1.32 -11.09
C TYR A 85 6.11 -1.59 -9.78
N VAL A 86 6.62 -2.56 -9.01
CA VAL A 86 6.12 -2.75 -7.64
C VAL A 86 6.62 -1.61 -6.76
N GLU A 87 5.71 -0.75 -6.36
CA GLU A 87 5.97 0.35 -5.43
C GLU A 87 5.45 -0.02 -4.05
N GLU A 88 6.30 -0.72 -3.29
CA GLU A 88 5.96 -1.34 -2.00
C GLU A 88 5.31 -0.38 -0.99
N ARG A 89 5.84 0.86 -0.88
CA ARG A 89 5.30 1.87 0.03
C ARG A 89 3.84 2.13 -0.28
N TYR A 90 3.51 2.25 -1.53
CA TYR A 90 2.19 2.60 -2.01
C TYR A 90 1.22 1.43 -1.98
N ALA A 91 1.70 0.23 -2.32
CA ALA A 91 0.89 -0.97 -2.16
C ALA A 91 0.49 -1.17 -0.69
N THR A 92 1.43 -0.97 0.25
CA THR A 92 1.15 -1.04 1.70
C THR A 92 0.11 -0.01 2.12
N GLU A 93 0.21 1.24 1.67
CA GLU A 93 -0.73 2.31 2.02
C GLU A 93 -2.12 2.06 1.43
N LEU A 94 -2.19 1.62 0.17
CA LEU A 94 -3.43 1.27 -0.52
C LEU A 94 -4.16 0.11 0.17
N LEU A 95 -3.41 -0.89 0.64
CA LEU A 95 -3.94 -2.08 1.31
C LEU A 95 -4.16 -1.88 2.81
N SER A 96 -3.62 -0.81 3.39
CA SER A 96 -3.88 -0.44 4.78
C SER A 96 -5.34 -0.04 4.96
N GLY A 97 -6.02 -0.61 5.93
CA GLY A 97 -7.44 -0.36 6.20
C GLY A 97 -8.35 -1.49 5.72
N ARG A 98 -9.48 -1.17 5.11
CA ARG A 98 -10.43 -2.19 4.63
C ARG A 98 -9.92 -2.80 3.31
N PRO A 99 -9.64 -4.10 3.24
CA PRO A 99 -9.10 -4.72 2.03
C PRO A 99 -10.17 -5.00 0.96
N HIS A 100 -11.33 -4.36 1.06
CA HIS A 100 -12.44 -4.55 0.12
C HIS A 100 -12.38 -3.55 -1.03
N GLY A 101 -12.66 -4.04 -2.23
CA GLY A 101 -12.75 -3.23 -3.43
C GLY A 101 -11.40 -2.63 -3.85
N VAL A 102 -10.30 -3.36 -3.70
CA VAL A 102 -8.98 -2.86 -4.05
C VAL A 102 -8.17 -3.86 -4.84
N GLY A 103 -7.50 -3.37 -5.88
CA GLY A 103 -6.56 -4.14 -6.67
C GLY A 103 -5.28 -3.36 -6.96
N TYR A 104 -4.20 -4.09 -7.16
CA TYR A 104 -2.92 -3.57 -7.60
C TYR A 104 -2.31 -4.56 -8.59
N LEU A 105 -2.20 -4.17 -9.86
CA LEU A 105 -1.62 -4.97 -10.92
C LEU A 105 -0.43 -4.24 -11.55
N LEU A 106 0.50 -5.01 -12.07
CA LEU A 106 1.52 -4.49 -12.95
C LEU A 106 0.94 -4.24 -14.35
N LYS A 107 1.36 -3.16 -15.03
CA LYS A 107 0.89 -2.82 -16.39
C LYS A 107 1.13 -3.95 -17.39
N ASP A 108 2.14 -4.79 -17.18
CA ASP A 108 2.40 -5.96 -18.01
C ASP A 108 1.27 -7.00 -17.95
N ARG A 109 0.49 -7.03 -16.86
CA ARG A 109 -0.68 -7.92 -16.72
C ARG A 109 -1.86 -7.51 -17.58
N VAL A 110 -1.93 -6.24 -17.99
CA VAL A 110 -2.98 -5.77 -18.93
C VAL A 110 -2.86 -6.46 -20.29
N ALA A 111 -1.71 -7.00 -20.64
CA ALA A 111 -1.51 -7.81 -21.85
C ALA A 111 -2.30 -9.14 -21.82
N ASP A 112 -2.59 -9.70 -20.64
CA ASP A 112 -3.56 -10.77 -20.45
C ASP A 112 -4.94 -10.16 -20.13
N LEU A 113 -5.74 -9.99 -21.17
CA LEU A 113 -7.05 -9.36 -21.06
C LEU A 113 -7.97 -10.08 -20.09
N ALA A 114 -7.94 -11.42 -20.06
CA ALA A 114 -8.82 -12.20 -19.20
C ALA A 114 -8.47 -11.99 -17.72
N GLU A 115 -7.17 -11.97 -17.37
CA GLU A 115 -6.69 -11.71 -16.02
C GLU A 115 -7.05 -10.27 -15.58
N PHE A 116 -6.86 -9.30 -16.47
CA PHE A 116 -7.19 -7.90 -16.18
C PHE A 116 -8.69 -7.68 -15.92
N LEU A 117 -9.57 -8.24 -16.76
CA LEU A 117 -11.01 -8.13 -16.61
C LEU A 117 -11.51 -8.85 -15.35
N ASP A 118 -11.01 -10.05 -15.06
CA ASP A 118 -11.36 -10.79 -13.84
C ASP A 118 -10.93 -10.00 -12.58
N ALA A 119 -9.76 -9.38 -12.61
CA ALA A 119 -9.29 -8.54 -11.51
C ALA A 119 -10.21 -7.33 -11.30
N LEU A 120 -10.62 -6.67 -12.38
CA LEU A 120 -11.53 -5.53 -12.35
C LEU A 120 -12.92 -5.91 -11.81
N ASP A 121 -13.47 -7.03 -12.27
CA ASP A 121 -14.75 -7.56 -11.80
C ASP A 121 -14.71 -7.90 -10.30
N ARG A 122 -13.64 -8.56 -9.85
CA ARG A 122 -13.45 -8.87 -8.43
C ARG A 122 -13.39 -7.61 -7.58
N VAL A 123 -12.66 -6.59 -8.02
CA VAL A 123 -12.52 -5.33 -7.30
C VAL A 123 -13.86 -4.57 -7.26
N ALA A 124 -14.59 -4.52 -8.36
CA ALA A 124 -15.92 -3.91 -8.43
C ALA A 124 -16.94 -4.62 -7.51
N ALA A 125 -16.83 -5.95 -7.37
CA ALA A 125 -17.64 -6.74 -6.43
C ALA A 125 -17.20 -6.61 -4.96
N GLY A 126 -16.23 -5.75 -4.65
CA GLY A 126 -15.71 -5.55 -3.29
C GLY A 126 -14.61 -6.54 -2.87
N GLY A 127 -14.16 -7.41 -3.77
CA GLY A 127 -13.03 -8.32 -3.54
C GLY A 127 -11.67 -7.63 -3.69
N SER A 128 -10.61 -8.43 -3.69
CA SER A 128 -9.24 -7.95 -3.88
C SER A 128 -8.58 -8.62 -5.09
N ALA A 129 -7.74 -7.87 -5.80
CA ALA A 129 -6.94 -8.36 -6.92
C ALA A 129 -5.50 -7.85 -6.79
N LEU A 130 -4.58 -8.70 -6.38
CA LEU A 130 -3.19 -8.35 -6.18
C LEU A 130 -2.30 -9.17 -7.11
N ASP A 131 -1.40 -8.49 -7.80
CA ASP A 131 -0.36 -9.16 -8.56
C ASP A 131 0.50 -10.05 -7.64
N PRO A 132 0.76 -11.32 -8.01
CA PRO A 132 1.58 -12.20 -7.20
C PRO A 132 2.97 -11.65 -6.87
N GLU A 133 3.57 -10.86 -7.78
CA GLU A 133 4.85 -10.22 -7.56
C GLU A 133 4.76 -9.12 -6.49
N VAL A 134 3.67 -8.35 -6.49
CA VAL A 134 3.39 -7.35 -5.44
C VAL A 134 3.23 -8.05 -4.09
N VAL A 135 2.48 -9.15 -4.04
CA VAL A 135 2.31 -9.96 -2.82
C VAL A 135 3.64 -10.51 -2.33
N ALA A 136 4.47 -11.08 -3.22
CA ALA A 136 5.78 -11.62 -2.86
C ALA A 136 6.70 -10.55 -2.26
N GLN A 137 6.74 -9.34 -2.84
CA GLN A 137 7.55 -8.24 -2.32
C GLN A 137 7.03 -7.72 -0.98
N LEU A 138 5.71 -7.60 -0.81
CA LEU A 138 5.10 -7.21 0.48
C LEU A 138 5.38 -8.23 1.58
N LEU A 139 5.30 -9.54 1.27
CA LEU A 139 5.65 -10.62 2.21
C LEU A 139 7.14 -10.63 2.53
N ALA A 140 8.01 -10.47 1.55
CA ALA A 140 9.45 -10.36 1.78
C ALA A 140 9.79 -9.21 2.73
N ARG A 141 9.08 -8.08 2.63
CA ARG A 141 9.26 -6.93 3.52
C ARG A 141 8.65 -7.16 4.91
N SER A 142 7.48 -7.78 5.00
CA SER A 142 6.88 -8.12 6.30
C SER A 142 7.73 -9.12 7.09
N SER A 143 8.53 -9.92 6.39
CA SER A 143 9.54 -10.81 6.98
C SER A 143 10.85 -10.08 7.34
N GLN A 144 11.04 -8.82 6.90
CA GLN A 144 12.30 -8.08 7.05
C GLN A 144 12.35 -6.96 8.11
N PRO A 145 11.31 -6.60 8.89
CA PRO A 145 11.44 -5.53 9.88
C PRO A 145 12.61 -5.76 10.83
N LEU A 146 12.88 -7.02 11.21
CA LEU A 146 14.01 -7.38 12.08
C LEU A 146 15.35 -7.43 11.36
N VAL A 147 15.37 -7.67 10.04
CA VAL A 147 16.60 -7.65 9.21
C VAL A 147 17.14 -6.22 9.06
N SER A 148 16.25 -5.22 9.03
CA SER A 148 16.63 -3.81 8.96
C SER A 148 17.24 -3.26 10.24
N LEU A 149 17.11 -4.00 11.37
CA LEU A 149 17.71 -3.62 12.64
C LEU A 149 19.22 -3.89 12.64
N THR A 150 19.99 -2.93 13.13
CA THR A 150 21.41 -3.14 13.42
C THR A 150 21.57 -4.20 14.53
N ALA A 151 22.77 -4.78 14.67
CA ALA A 151 23.05 -5.71 15.75
C ALA A 151 22.69 -5.11 17.13
N ARG A 152 22.99 -3.83 17.34
CA ARG A 152 22.71 -3.12 18.60
C ARG A 152 21.21 -2.90 18.84
N GLU A 153 20.45 -2.61 17.79
CA GLU A 153 18.99 -2.47 17.89
C GLU A 153 18.32 -3.82 18.18
N ARG A 154 18.83 -4.92 17.62
CA ARG A 154 18.35 -6.27 17.93
C ARG A 154 18.62 -6.64 19.40
N GLU A 155 19.79 -6.32 19.94
CA GLU A 155 20.10 -6.53 21.36
C GLU A 155 19.13 -5.74 22.24
N VAL A 156 18.89 -4.46 21.93
CA VAL A 156 17.93 -3.63 22.68
C VAL A 156 16.53 -4.22 22.62
N LEU A 157 16.08 -4.65 21.42
CA LEU A 157 14.75 -5.23 21.23
C LEU A 157 14.60 -6.59 21.95
N GLY A 158 15.65 -7.41 21.97
CA GLY A 158 15.67 -8.66 22.74
C GLY A 158 15.49 -8.40 24.23
N LEU A 159 16.23 -7.43 24.80
CA LEU A 159 16.09 -7.06 26.22
C LEU A 159 14.71 -6.42 26.51
N MET A 160 14.11 -5.72 25.54
CA MET A 160 12.72 -5.25 25.65
C MET A 160 11.74 -6.43 25.71
N ALA A 161 11.97 -7.48 24.93
CA ALA A 161 11.15 -8.69 24.93
C ALA A 161 11.25 -9.49 26.23
N GLU A 162 12.40 -9.41 26.92
CA GLU A 162 12.57 -9.92 28.30
C GLU A 162 11.84 -9.08 29.37
N GLY A 163 11.15 -8.00 28.98
CA GLY A 163 10.42 -7.12 29.90
C GLY A 163 11.29 -6.10 30.64
N ARG A 164 12.55 -5.91 30.24
CA ARG A 164 13.48 -4.99 30.96
C ARG A 164 13.08 -3.52 30.74
N SER A 165 13.22 -2.70 31.77
CA SER A 165 13.08 -1.25 31.67
C SER A 165 14.28 -0.62 30.94
N ASN A 166 14.12 0.63 30.45
CA ASN A 166 15.20 1.36 29.77
C ASN A 166 16.44 1.50 30.64
N ALA A 167 16.28 1.69 31.97
CA ALA A 167 17.39 1.75 32.91
C ALA A 167 18.11 0.40 33.00
N ALA A 168 17.39 -0.72 33.04
CA ALA A 168 17.97 -2.06 33.07
C ALA A 168 18.68 -2.40 31.75
N ILE A 169 18.15 -1.95 30.60
CA ILE A 169 18.79 -2.09 29.29
C ILE A 169 20.06 -1.27 29.21
N ALA A 170 20.05 -0.02 29.72
CA ALA A 170 21.24 0.85 29.79
C ALA A 170 22.37 0.21 30.62
N ALA A 171 22.03 -0.35 31.78
CA ALA A 171 22.97 -1.06 32.62
C ALA A 171 23.51 -2.33 31.95
N ALA A 172 22.66 -3.16 31.36
CA ALA A 172 23.04 -4.41 30.67
C ALA A 172 23.99 -4.18 29.49
N LEU A 173 23.75 -3.10 28.74
CA LEU A 173 24.50 -2.78 27.52
C LEU A 173 25.64 -1.79 27.75
N VAL A 174 25.82 -1.32 29.02
CA VAL A 174 26.84 -0.34 29.43
C VAL A 174 26.79 0.93 28.57
N ILE A 175 25.58 1.50 28.41
CA ILE A 175 25.33 2.74 27.64
C ILE A 175 24.45 3.70 28.43
N GLY A 176 24.45 4.98 28.05
CA GLY A 176 23.58 5.98 28.68
C GLY A 176 22.10 5.79 28.33
N GLY A 177 21.18 6.23 29.23
CA GLY A 177 19.73 6.14 29.02
C GLY A 177 19.25 6.81 27.72
N GLY A 178 19.82 7.99 27.39
CA GLY A 178 19.49 8.66 26.11
C GLY A 178 19.91 7.88 24.87
N ALA A 179 20.95 7.05 24.93
CA ALA A 179 21.32 6.16 23.84
C ALA A 179 20.32 5.03 23.70
N VAL A 180 19.79 4.47 24.79
CA VAL A 180 18.72 3.46 24.76
C VAL A 180 17.46 4.04 24.11
N GLU A 181 17.04 5.25 24.50
CA GLU A 181 15.87 5.91 23.89
C GLU A 181 16.05 6.15 22.41
N LYS A 182 17.25 6.56 21.97
CA LYS A 182 17.56 6.74 20.56
C LYS A 182 17.44 5.42 19.79
N HIS A 183 17.95 4.31 20.33
CA HIS A 183 17.80 2.99 19.73
C HIS A 183 16.33 2.55 19.69
N ILE A 184 15.55 2.73 20.74
CA ILE A 184 14.13 2.39 20.79
C ILE A 184 13.33 3.19 19.75
N ASN A 185 13.58 4.48 19.62
CA ASN A 185 12.92 5.31 18.61
C ASN A 185 13.29 4.88 17.18
N SER A 186 14.55 4.51 16.96
CA SER A 186 15.01 3.96 15.67
C SER A 186 14.34 2.60 15.37
N ILE A 187 14.22 1.72 16.36
CA ILE A 187 13.50 0.45 16.25
C ILE A 187 12.04 0.70 15.86
N PHE A 188 11.33 1.60 16.55
CA PHE A 188 9.94 1.93 16.23
C PHE A 188 9.78 2.47 14.80
N ALA A 189 10.69 3.33 14.36
CA ALA A 189 10.69 3.85 12.99
C ALA A 189 10.89 2.73 11.95
N LYS A 190 11.86 1.82 12.19
CA LYS A 190 12.17 0.70 11.30
C LYS A 190 11.09 -0.38 11.29
N LEU A 191 10.37 -0.56 12.40
CA LEU A 191 9.22 -1.45 12.50
C LEU A 191 7.89 -0.82 12.01
N GLY A 192 7.92 0.44 11.52
CA GLY A 192 6.72 1.12 11.03
C GLY A 192 5.71 1.45 12.14
N LEU A 193 6.17 1.70 13.38
CA LEU A 193 5.34 2.01 14.54
C LEU A 193 5.35 3.53 14.83
N PRO A 194 4.51 4.33 14.14
CA PRO A 194 4.44 5.79 14.34
C PRO A 194 3.94 6.13 15.75
N PRO A 195 4.19 7.36 16.24
CA PRO A 195 3.60 7.83 17.47
C PRO A 195 2.06 7.79 17.38
N ALA A 196 1.42 7.06 18.28
CA ALA A 196 -0.04 6.99 18.39
C ALA A 196 -0.44 7.09 19.87
N ASP A 197 -1.52 7.83 20.14
CA ASP A 197 -1.98 8.10 21.51
C ASP A 197 -2.61 6.86 22.20
N ARG A 198 -2.93 5.81 21.46
CA ARG A 198 -3.67 4.64 21.94
C ARG A 198 -2.91 3.33 21.89
N ASP A 199 -1.76 3.28 21.22
CA ASP A 199 -1.03 2.03 21.02
C ASP A 199 0.26 1.99 21.81
N HIS A 200 0.45 0.92 22.59
CA HIS A 200 1.68 0.66 23.30
C HIS A 200 2.78 0.16 22.34
N ARG A 201 3.42 1.08 21.61
CA ARG A 201 4.48 0.79 20.62
C ARG A 201 5.52 -0.21 21.11
N ARG A 202 5.86 -0.17 22.42
CA ARG A 202 6.79 -1.12 23.00
C ARG A 202 6.27 -2.55 22.97
N VAL A 203 4.96 -2.75 23.23
CA VAL A 203 4.32 -4.07 23.18
C VAL A 203 4.28 -4.56 21.72
N LEU A 204 3.90 -3.68 20.78
CA LEU A 204 3.87 -4.02 19.36
C LEU A 204 5.26 -4.42 18.83
N ALA A 205 6.31 -3.68 19.20
CA ALA A 205 7.68 -4.03 18.82
C ALA A 205 8.11 -5.40 19.35
N VAL A 206 7.75 -5.73 20.59
CA VAL A 206 8.03 -7.03 21.21
C VAL A 206 7.24 -8.14 20.49
N LEU A 207 5.98 -7.93 20.15
CA LEU A 207 5.18 -8.90 19.39
C LEU A 207 5.77 -9.16 17.99
N HIS A 208 6.27 -8.12 17.30
CA HIS A 208 7.02 -8.30 16.05
C HIS A 208 8.27 -9.17 16.23
N TYR A 209 9.00 -8.97 17.32
CA TYR A 209 10.21 -9.76 17.62
C TYR A 209 9.90 -11.22 17.91
N LEU A 210 8.87 -11.48 18.74
CA LEU A 210 8.49 -12.85 19.13
C LEU A 210 7.83 -13.59 17.95
N GLY A 211 7.03 -12.91 17.12
CA GLY A 211 6.38 -13.51 15.95
C GLY A 211 7.38 -13.96 14.88
N ALA A 212 8.52 -13.29 14.75
CA ALA A 212 9.57 -13.68 13.80
C ALA A 212 10.50 -14.80 14.32
N GLY A 213 10.46 -15.11 15.62
CA GLY A 213 11.22 -16.20 16.23
C GLY A 213 10.49 -17.56 16.27
N LEU A 214 9.27 -17.62 15.74
CA LEU A 214 8.41 -18.82 15.73
C LEU A 214 8.33 -19.51 14.34
N GLN A 215 9.18 -19.13 13.39
CA GLN A 215 9.31 -19.78 12.08
C GLN A 215 10.60 -20.59 11.98
#